data_7e74a3eea923db84797b417bd77d966d
#
_entry.id   7e74a3eea923db84797b417bd77d966d
#
_cell.length_a   1.000
_cell.length_b   1.000
_cell.length_c   1.000
_cell.angle_alpha   90.00
_cell.angle_beta   90.00
_cell.angle_gamma   90.00
#
_symmetry.space_group_name_H-M   'P 1'
#
loop_
_entity.id
_entity.type
_entity.pdbx_description
1 polymer ?
#
loop_
_entity_poly.entity_id
_entity_poly.type
_entity_poly.pdbx_seq_one_letter_code
_entity_poly.pdbx_strand_id
1 'polypeptide(L)'
;MKRTIDVMLGDGLQVGALRYDLQGRRENAAFEYSAGWLGDAARFALGPTLPLQAGPQFHRKSIDGSLFHAAIADTEPDGWAKRVILRDHIKRRQALRREGKEEEAQPLNALDYLLAVDDVSRVGALRFRDEDGVFQRAQEEGRRTVPPLVELGHLLSASRAVEANKETAADLAYLRGRGTSLGGMRPKCTVIDDDGALSIGKFPSITDERAVTKGEVLALTLAKNAGINAAVARIVDSEGLPVALIRRFDRRANGHRVMYVSAATMLGVEATEP
;
A
#
# COMPACT_ATOMS: atom_id res chain seq x y z
N MET A 1 -19.92 13.66 -4.40
CA MET A 1 -18.62 13.81 -5.11
C MET A 1 -18.46 12.62 -6.03
N LYS A 2 -18.25 12.87 -7.31
CA LYS A 2 -17.97 11.80 -8.29
C LYS A 2 -16.54 11.90 -8.75
N ARG A 3 -15.85 10.78 -8.84
CA ARG A 3 -14.46 10.70 -9.34
C ARG A 3 -14.31 9.47 -10.23
N THR A 4 -13.48 9.62 -11.25
CA THR A 4 -13.06 8.51 -12.12
C THR A 4 -11.54 8.38 -12.05
N ILE A 5 -11.07 7.18 -11.73
CA ILE A 5 -9.65 6.88 -11.58
C ILE A 5 -9.30 5.81 -12.61
N ASP A 6 -8.34 6.09 -13.46
CA ASP A 6 -7.81 5.08 -14.38
C ASP A 6 -7.06 4.01 -13.61
N VAL A 7 -7.37 2.76 -13.90
CA VAL A 7 -6.65 1.60 -13.40
C VAL A 7 -5.69 1.13 -14.48
N MET A 8 -4.41 1.28 -14.17
CA MET A 8 -3.31 1.01 -15.08
C MET A 8 -2.55 -0.24 -14.66
N LEU A 9 -1.92 -0.93 -15.60
CA LEU A 9 -1.02 -2.05 -15.35
C LEU A 9 0.40 -1.68 -15.76
N GLY A 10 1.36 -1.89 -14.83
CA GLY A 10 2.78 -1.66 -15.11
C GLY A 10 3.07 -0.25 -15.65
N ASP A 11 3.70 -0.17 -16.81
CA ASP A 11 4.25 1.08 -17.35
C ASP A 11 3.28 1.90 -18.22
N GLY A 12 1.97 1.66 -18.10
CA GLY A 12 1.00 2.57 -18.71
C GLY A 12 -0.10 1.91 -19.55
N LEU A 13 -0.30 0.60 -19.45
CA LEU A 13 -1.42 -0.07 -20.10
C LEU A 13 -2.71 0.15 -19.27
N GLN A 14 -3.70 0.83 -19.85
CA GLN A 14 -4.98 1.06 -19.20
C GLN A 14 -5.84 -0.22 -19.23
N VAL A 15 -6.07 -0.77 -18.03
CA VAL A 15 -6.89 -1.97 -17.85
C VAL A 15 -8.37 -1.60 -17.74
N GLY A 16 -8.67 -0.48 -17.09
CA GLY A 16 -10.05 -0.06 -16.87
C GLY A 16 -10.13 1.24 -16.08
N ALA A 17 -11.31 1.51 -15.54
CA ALA A 17 -11.57 2.67 -14.71
C ALA A 17 -12.35 2.29 -13.46
N LEU A 18 -11.97 2.89 -12.34
CA LEU A 18 -12.67 2.84 -11.07
C LEU A 18 -13.52 4.10 -10.95
N ARG A 19 -14.84 3.93 -10.97
CA ARG A 19 -15.80 5.00 -10.75
C ARG A 19 -16.20 5.02 -9.29
N TYR A 20 -16.07 6.15 -8.64
CA TYR A 20 -16.40 6.35 -7.24
C TYR A 20 -17.43 7.46 -7.08
N ASP A 21 -18.44 7.25 -6.24
CA ASP A 21 -19.46 8.25 -5.92
C ASP A 21 -19.69 8.30 -4.40
N LEU A 22 -19.54 9.51 -3.83
CA LEU A 22 -19.84 9.82 -2.44
C LEU A 22 -21.03 10.78 -2.36
N GLN A 23 -22.12 10.32 -1.75
CA GLN A 23 -23.35 11.10 -1.51
C GLN A 23 -23.63 11.14 -0.01
N GLY A 24 -23.33 12.27 0.60
CA GLY A 24 -23.35 12.40 2.06
C GLY A 24 -22.35 11.44 2.71
N ARG A 25 -22.84 10.40 3.40
CA ARG A 25 -22.02 9.34 4.00
C ARG A 25 -22.04 8.02 3.21
N ARG A 26 -22.79 7.98 2.11
CA ARG A 26 -22.92 6.75 1.31
C ARG A 26 -21.89 6.73 0.20
N GLU A 27 -21.05 5.71 0.22
CA GLU A 27 -20.02 5.46 -0.76
C GLU A 27 -20.44 4.34 -1.70
N ASN A 28 -20.19 4.51 -3.01
CA ASN A 28 -20.37 3.47 -4.03
C ASN A 28 -19.14 3.46 -4.93
N ALA A 29 -18.78 2.27 -5.39
CA ALA A 29 -17.73 2.10 -6.38
C ALA A 29 -18.12 1.06 -7.42
N ALA A 30 -17.65 1.25 -8.65
CA ALA A 30 -17.76 0.27 -9.72
C ALA A 30 -16.46 0.27 -10.52
N PHE A 31 -16.00 -0.92 -10.91
CA PHE A 31 -14.91 -1.08 -11.84
C PHE A 31 -15.45 -1.43 -13.23
N GLU A 32 -14.84 -0.88 -14.27
CA GLU A 32 -15.18 -1.18 -15.66
C GLU A 32 -13.89 -1.41 -16.46
N TYR A 33 -13.79 -2.56 -17.14
CA TYR A 33 -12.67 -2.82 -18.05
C TYR A 33 -12.73 -1.87 -19.25
N SER A 34 -11.58 -1.38 -19.69
CA SER A 34 -11.49 -0.60 -20.93
C SER A 34 -11.75 -1.49 -22.15
N ALA A 35 -12.32 -0.92 -23.21
CA ALA A 35 -12.49 -1.64 -24.48
C ALA A 35 -11.15 -2.10 -25.07
N GLY A 36 -10.10 -1.29 -24.90
CA GLY A 36 -8.73 -1.66 -25.29
C GLY A 36 -8.23 -2.91 -24.60
N TRP A 37 -8.41 -2.99 -23.27
CA TRP A 37 -8.03 -4.18 -22.49
C TRP A 37 -8.84 -5.41 -22.90
N LEU A 38 -10.16 -5.27 -23.06
CA LEU A 38 -11.02 -6.38 -23.47
C LEU A 38 -10.69 -6.91 -24.87
N GLY A 39 -10.12 -6.06 -25.76
CA GLY A 39 -9.64 -6.44 -27.08
C GLY A 39 -8.21 -6.98 -27.12
N ASP A 40 -7.43 -6.82 -26.04
CA ASP A 40 -6.02 -7.22 -26.00
C ASP A 40 -5.89 -8.75 -25.93
N ALA A 41 -4.99 -9.31 -26.73
CA ALA A 41 -4.71 -10.75 -26.75
C ALA A 41 -4.08 -11.24 -25.43
N ALA A 42 -3.35 -10.37 -24.72
CA ALA A 42 -2.72 -10.66 -23.44
C ALA A 42 -3.62 -10.36 -22.22
N ARG A 43 -4.90 -9.99 -22.45
CA ARG A 43 -5.84 -9.68 -21.37
C ARG A 43 -6.02 -10.84 -20.38
N PHE A 44 -6.21 -10.49 -19.13
CA PHE A 44 -6.60 -11.42 -18.08
C PHE A 44 -7.56 -10.75 -17.10
N ALA A 45 -8.33 -11.53 -16.36
CA ALA A 45 -9.16 -11.04 -15.28
C ALA A 45 -8.27 -10.60 -14.11
N LEU A 46 -8.49 -9.41 -13.54
CA LEU A 46 -7.70 -8.88 -12.42
C LEU A 46 -7.82 -9.73 -11.16
N GLY A 47 -8.92 -10.44 -11.03
CA GLY A 47 -9.17 -11.35 -9.93
C GLY A 47 -10.44 -12.18 -10.14
N PRO A 48 -10.70 -13.17 -9.28
CA PRO A 48 -11.83 -14.08 -9.45
C PRO A 48 -13.21 -13.39 -9.50
N THR A 49 -13.34 -12.23 -8.83
CA THR A 49 -14.59 -11.47 -8.75
C THR A 49 -14.74 -10.40 -9.85
N LEU A 50 -13.78 -10.32 -10.78
CA LEU A 50 -13.76 -9.36 -11.88
C LEU A 50 -13.66 -10.10 -13.23
N PRO A 51 -14.72 -10.78 -13.71
CA PRO A 51 -14.72 -11.44 -15.00
C PRO A 51 -14.49 -10.45 -16.14
N LEU A 52 -13.88 -10.91 -17.25
CA LEU A 52 -13.64 -10.11 -18.46
C LEU A 52 -14.96 -9.85 -19.20
N GLN A 53 -15.67 -8.81 -18.82
CA GLN A 53 -16.92 -8.38 -19.45
C GLN A 53 -16.99 -6.85 -19.55
N ALA A 54 -17.71 -6.36 -20.54
CA ALA A 54 -17.98 -4.95 -20.73
C ALA A 54 -19.00 -4.43 -19.68
N GLY A 55 -18.92 -3.13 -19.40
CA GLY A 55 -19.81 -2.42 -18.49
C GLY A 55 -19.34 -2.43 -17.02
N PRO A 56 -20.01 -1.63 -16.19
CA PRO A 56 -19.64 -1.44 -14.80
C PRO A 56 -19.93 -2.69 -13.97
N GLN A 57 -18.93 -3.10 -13.18
CA GLN A 57 -19.01 -4.22 -12.25
C GLN A 57 -18.98 -3.67 -10.83
N PHE A 58 -20.02 -3.99 -10.06
CA PHE A 58 -20.18 -3.52 -8.69
C PHE A 58 -19.72 -4.60 -7.70
N HIS A 59 -18.99 -4.17 -6.68
CA HIS A 59 -18.66 -5.03 -5.55
C HIS A 59 -19.69 -4.83 -4.43
N ARG A 60 -20.18 -5.92 -3.89
CA ARG A 60 -21.04 -5.87 -2.71
C ARG A 60 -20.15 -5.88 -1.47
N LYS A 61 -19.98 -4.72 -0.85
CA LYS A 61 -19.22 -4.59 0.39
C LYS A 61 -19.87 -5.44 1.48
N SER A 62 -19.10 -6.32 2.13
CA SER A 62 -19.49 -6.91 3.42
C SER A 62 -19.36 -5.88 4.55
N ILE A 63 -19.81 -6.22 5.76
CA ILE A 63 -19.82 -5.29 6.92
C ILE A 63 -18.40 -4.76 7.19
N ASP A 64 -17.40 -5.63 7.16
CA ASP A 64 -15.99 -5.31 7.47
C ASP A 64 -15.08 -5.31 6.24
N GLY A 65 -15.65 -5.51 5.04
CA GLY A 65 -14.91 -5.60 3.79
C GLY A 65 -14.60 -4.26 3.14
N SER A 66 -13.76 -4.30 2.10
CA SER A 66 -13.47 -3.14 1.25
C SER A 66 -14.69 -2.75 0.40
N LEU A 67 -14.72 -1.47 0.01
CA LEU A 67 -15.66 -0.96 -0.99
C LEU A 67 -15.31 -1.47 -2.40
N PHE A 68 -14.09 -1.86 -2.64
CA PHE A 68 -13.54 -2.22 -3.94
C PHE A 68 -13.49 -3.74 -4.12
N HIS A 69 -13.48 -4.20 -5.38
CA HIS A 69 -13.21 -5.60 -5.71
C HIS A 69 -11.88 -6.06 -5.12
N ALA A 70 -11.82 -7.30 -4.67
CA ALA A 70 -10.72 -7.84 -3.87
C ALA A 70 -9.32 -7.61 -4.47
N ALA A 71 -9.14 -7.74 -5.79
CA ALA A 71 -7.86 -7.47 -6.44
C ALA A 71 -7.42 -5.99 -6.36
N ILE A 72 -8.35 -5.05 -6.29
CA ILE A 72 -8.08 -3.62 -6.05
C ILE A 72 -7.84 -3.40 -4.56
N ALA A 73 -8.67 -4.01 -3.71
CA ALA A 73 -8.58 -3.94 -2.25
C ALA A 73 -7.23 -4.45 -1.73
N ASP A 74 -6.64 -5.48 -2.35
CA ASP A 74 -5.29 -5.97 -2.03
C ASP A 74 -4.21 -4.88 -2.15
N THR A 75 -4.48 -3.79 -2.85
CA THR A 75 -3.56 -2.65 -2.99
C THR A 75 -3.85 -1.50 -2.03
N GLU A 76 -4.91 -1.60 -1.21
CA GLU A 76 -5.19 -0.62 -0.15
C GLU A 76 -4.10 -0.63 0.92
N PRO A 77 -3.98 0.45 1.70
CA PRO A 77 -3.10 0.44 2.87
C PRO A 77 -3.62 -0.56 3.90
N ASP A 78 -2.70 -1.29 4.51
CA ASP A 78 -3.01 -2.23 5.60
C ASP A 78 -3.05 -1.56 6.99
N GLY A 79 -3.13 -2.38 8.04
CA GLY A 79 -3.28 -1.90 9.40
C GLY A 79 -2.23 -0.89 9.85
N TRP A 80 -0.93 -1.13 9.59
CA TRP A 80 0.13 -0.18 9.91
C TRP A 80 -0.01 1.11 9.11
N ALA A 81 -0.17 0.99 7.80
CA ALA A 81 -0.29 2.14 6.92
C ALA A 81 -1.57 2.94 7.18
N LYS A 82 -2.71 2.28 7.39
CA LYS A 82 -3.97 2.94 7.79
C LYS A 82 -3.78 3.74 9.07
N ARG A 83 -3.06 3.19 10.06
CA ARG A 83 -2.75 3.87 11.32
C ARG A 83 -1.95 5.16 11.08
N VAL A 84 -0.89 5.11 10.26
CA VAL A 84 -0.07 6.29 9.92
C VAL A 84 -0.90 7.34 9.17
N ILE A 85 -1.64 6.92 8.14
CA ILE A 85 -2.48 7.80 7.32
C ILE A 85 -3.55 8.50 8.18
N LEU A 86 -4.24 7.73 9.03
CA LEU A 86 -5.28 8.28 9.90
C LEU A 86 -4.71 9.29 10.89
N ARG A 87 -3.57 9.00 11.52
CA ARG A 87 -2.93 9.92 12.48
C ARG A 87 -2.44 11.19 11.84
N ASP A 88 -1.82 11.10 10.65
CA ASP A 88 -1.43 12.28 9.86
C ASP A 88 -2.66 13.14 9.54
N HIS A 89 -3.73 12.50 9.09
CA HIS A 89 -4.98 13.19 8.80
C HIS A 89 -5.58 13.89 10.03
N ILE A 90 -5.62 13.21 11.18
CA ILE A 90 -6.12 13.81 12.45
C ILE A 90 -5.30 15.05 12.82
N LYS A 91 -3.97 14.98 12.76
CA LYS A 91 -3.11 16.15 13.09
C LYS A 91 -3.33 17.31 12.12
N ARG A 92 -3.49 17.03 10.82
CA ARG A 92 -3.82 18.07 9.83
C ARG A 92 -5.19 18.70 10.09
N ARG A 93 -6.21 17.89 10.39
CA ARG A 93 -7.53 18.40 10.75
C ARG A 93 -7.47 19.30 11.97
N GLN A 94 -6.70 18.92 12.99
CA GLN A 94 -6.50 19.76 14.18
C GLN A 94 -5.82 21.10 13.84
N ALA A 95 -4.83 21.10 12.94
CA ALA A 95 -4.18 22.31 12.46
C ALA A 95 -5.16 23.22 11.70
N LEU A 96 -5.91 22.67 10.74
CA LEU A 96 -6.92 23.42 9.99
C LEU A 96 -7.99 24.04 10.89
N ARG A 97 -8.46 23.31 11.91
CA ARG A 97 -9.40 23.85 12.90
C ARG A 97 -8.83 25.03 13.68
N ARG A 98 -7.56 24.96 14.07
CA ARG A 98 -6.89 26.08 14.77
C ARG A 98 -6.77 27.32 13.87
N GLU A 99 -6.71 27.12 12.54
CA GLU A 99 -6.68 28.19 11.54
C GLU A 99 -8.08 28.68 11.14
N GLY A 100 -9.16 28.13 11.71
CA GLY A 100 -10.54 28.47 11.35
C GLY A 100 -11.00 27.92 10.00
N LYS A 101 -10.31 26.90 9.45
CA LYS A 101 -10.58 26.27 8.15
C LYS A 101 -11.28 24.89 8.30
N GLU A 102 -12.29 24.81 9.14
CA GLU A 102 -12.95 23.53 9.44
C GLU A 102 -13.58 22.85 8.22
N GLU A 103 -14.06 23.61 7.25
CA GLU A 103 -14.70 23.09 6.03
C GLU A 103 -13.73 22.27 5.16
N GLU A 104 -12.42 22.56 5.23
CA GLU A 104 -11.38 21.81 4.54
C GLU A 104 -11.02 20.49 5.24
N ALA A 105 -11.51 20.29 6.45
CA ALA A 105 -11.14 19.19 7.33
C ALA A 105 -12.09 17.97 7.20
N GLN A 106 -12.39 17.54 5.98
CA GLN A 106 -13.28 16.39 5.72
C GLN A 106 -12.70 15.06 6.27
N PRO A 107 -13.54 14.11 6.72
CA PRO A 107 -13.08 12.77 7.10
C PRO A 107 -12.56 12.01 5.88
N LEU A 108 -11.61 11.09 6.11
CA LEU A 108 -11.13 10.17 5.06
C LEU A 108 -12.26 9.22 4.64
N ASN A 109 -12.40 9.02 3.35
CA ASN A 109 -13.28 8.04 2.73
C ASN A 109 -12.47 6.85 2.16
N ALA A 110 -13.13 5.82 1.63
CA ALA A 110 -12.47 4.64 1.10
C ALA A 110 -11.50 4.96 -0.05
N LEU A 111 -11.89 5.87 -0.95
CA LEU A 111 -11.03 6.29 -2.05
C LEU A 111 -9.79 7.04 -1.56
N ASP A 112 -9.92 7.87 -0.53
CA ASP A 112 -8.78 8.58 0.05
C ASP A 112 -7.73 7.61 0.59
N TYR A 113 -8.14 6.51 1.25
CA TYR A 113 -7.23 5.46 1.70
C TYR A 113 -6.55 4.77 0.52
N LEU A 114 -7.31 4.34 -0.49
CA LEU A 114 -6.75 3.69 -1.69
C LEU A 114 -5.70 4.58 -2.36
N LEU A 115 -6.00 5.87 -2.53
CA LEU A 115 -5.12 6.82 -3.21
C LEU A 115 -3.99 7.37 -2.30
N ALA A 116 -4.05 7.15 -0.99
CA ALA A 116 -2.97 7.56 -0.08
C ALA A 116 -1.69 6.72 -0.21
N VAL A 117 -1.77 5.54 -0.82
CA VAL A 117 -0.61 4.68 -1.06
C VAL A 117 0.25 5.27 -2.17
N ASP A 118 1.54 5.41 -1.90
CA ASP A 118 2.52 5.85 -2.89
C ASP A 118 2.62 4.89 -4.08
N ASP A 119 2.65 5.42 -5.29
CA ASP A 119 2.67 4.60 -6.51
C ASP A 119 3.88 3.67 -6.58
N VAL A 120 5.08 4.12 -6.19
CA VAL A 120 6.29 3.29 -6.24
C VAL A 120 6.22 2.17 -5.22
N SER A 121 5.72 2.46 -4.00
CA SER A 121 5.64 1.49 -2.91
C SER A 121 4.40 0.59 -2.97
N ARG A 122 3.40 0.91 -3.80
CA ARG A 122 2.18 0.09 -3.97
C ARG A 122 2.52 -1.35 -4.37
N VAL A 123 1.86 -2.32 -3.74
CA VAL A 123 2.08 -3.74 -4.05
C VAL A 123 1.51 -4.10 -5.42
N GLY A 124 2.22 -4.97 -6.12
CA GLY A 124 1.79 -5.48 -7.41
C GLY A 124 1.99 -4.51 -8.57
N ALA A 125 1.29 -4.76 -9.66
CA ALA A 125 1.40 -4.02 -10.90
C ALA A 125 0.28 -3.00 -11.11
N LEU A 126 -0.80 -3.04 -10.31
CA LEU A 126 -1.89 -2.07 -10.43
C LEU A 126 -1.44 -0.68 -9.97
N ARG A 127 -1.77 0.31 -10.77
CA ARG A 127 -1.49 1.72 -10.54
C ARG A 127 -2.76 2.53 -10.77
N PHE A 128 -2.89 3.65 -10.07
CA PHE A 128 -4.06 4.52 -10.15
C PHE A 128 -3.64 5.89 -10.66
N ARG A 129 -4.30 6.33 -11.71
CA ARG A 129 -4.05 7.61 -12.36
C ARG A 129 -5.32 8.44 -12.31
N ASP A 130 -5.21 9.71 -11.92
CA ASP A 130 -6.35 10.61 -11.85
C ASP A 130 -6.74 11.20 -13.20
N GLU A 131 -7.75 12.04 -13.19
CA GLU A 131 -8.31 12.69 -14.38
C GLU A 131 -7.31 13.65 -15.05
N ASP A 132 -6.32 14.14 -14.32
CA ASP A 132 -5.23 14.99 -14.82
C ASP A 132 -4.07 14.15 -15.41
N GLY A 133 -4.18 12.84 -15.41
CA GLY A 133 -3.15 11.93 -15.91
C GLY A 133 -2.02 11.66 -14.94
N VAL A 134 -2.15 12.08 -13.69
CA VAL A 134 -1.12 11.92 -12.66
C VAL A 134 -1.33 10.61 -11.90
N PHE A 135 -0.26 9.81 -11.80
CA PHE A 135 -0.28 8.63 -10.92
C PHE A 135 -0.34 9.08 -9.47
N GLN A 136 -1.30 8.51 -8.75
CA GLN A 136 -1.56 8.93 -7.39
C GLN A 136 -0.37 8.64 -6.48
N ARG A 137 0.02 9.67 -5.71
CA ARG A 137 1.22 9.65 -4.87
C ARG A 137 2.50 9.33 -5.63
N ALA A 138 2.54 9.60 -6.94
CA ALA A 138 3.80 9.62 -7.67
C ALA A 138 4.75 10.67 -7.08
N GLN A 139 6.03 10.48 -7.32
CA GLN A 139 7.04 11.45 -6.89
C GLN A 139 6.75 12.84 -7.46
N GLU A 140 6.83 13.85 -6.60
CA GLU A 140 7.10 15.21 -7.05
C GLU A 140 8.49 15.24 -7.71
N GLU A 141 8.62 15.98 -8.79
CA GLU A 141 9.88 16.08 -9.53
C GLU A 141 11.04 16.43 -8.58
N GLY A 142 12.10 15.61 -8.61
CA GLY A 142 13.27 15.77 -7.74
C GLY A 142 13.18 15.17 -6.32
N ARG A 143 12.06 14.59 -5.91
CA ARG A 143 11.92 13.94 -4.59
C ARG A 143 11.77 12.42 -4.71
N ARG A 144 12.61 11.67 -4.01
CA ARG A 144 12.44 10.21 -3.85
C ARG A 144 11.36 9.95 -2.81
N THR A 145 10.31 9.22 -3.18
CA THR A 145 9.26 8.77 -2.25
C THR A 145 9.72 7.56 -1.44
N VAL A 146 10.51 6.67 -2.05
CA VAL A 146 11.08 5.51 -1.37
C VAL A 146 12.51 5.85 -0.91
N PRO A 147 12.78 5.78 0.40
CA PRO A 147 14.08 6.14 0.96
C PRO A 147 15.12 5.06 0.70
N PRO A 148 16.40 5.43 0.57
CA PRO A 148 17.51 4.51 0.60
C PRO A 148 17.75 3.98 2.02
N LEU A 149 18.55 2.90 2.15
CA LEU A 149 18.85 2.28 3.44
C LEU A 149 19.49 3.22 4.47
N VAL A 150 20.22 4.25 4.02
CA VAL A 150 20.83 5.23 4.92
C VAL A 150 19.79 6.00 5.77
N GLU A 151 18.54 6.07 5.31
CA GLU A 151 17.44 6.70 6.05
C GLU A 151 16.73 5.74 7.03
N LEU A 152 17.20 4.50 7.17
CA LEU A 152 16.55 3.45 7.96
C LEU A 152 16.38 3.85 9.44
N GLY A 153 17.38 4.54 10.03
CA GLY A 153 17.34 5.04 11.39
C GLY A 153 16.19 6.05 11.62
N HIS A 154 16.00 6.97 10.69
CA HIS A 154 14.89 7.94 10.76
C HIS A 154 13.53 7.24 10.65
N LEU A 155 13.40 6.25 9.77
CA LEU A 155 12.16 5.46 9.64
C LEU A 155 11.85 4.67 10.91
N LEU A 156 12.88 4.05 11.50
CA LEU A 156 12.77 3.31 12.75
C LEU A 156 12.34 4.24 13.90
N SER A 157 13.00 5.39 14.06
CA SER A 157 12.70 6.37 15.10
C SER A 157 11.28 6.92 14.97
N ALA A 158 10.87 7.35 13.78
CA ALA A 158 9.50 7.82 13.52
C ALA A 158 8.45 6.71 13.77
N SER A 159 8.74 5.46 13.36
CA SER A 159 7.85 4.33 13.61
C SER A 159 7.64 4.05 15.10
N ARG A 160 8.72 4.09 15.89
CA ARG A 160 8.66 3.93 17.34
C ARG A 160 7.89 5.06 18.03
N ALA A 161 8.04 6.30 17.54
CA ALA A 161 7.26 7.43 18.03
C ALA A 161 5.75 7.21 17.81
N VAL A 162 5.34 6.69 16.65
CA VAL A 162 3.93 6.33 16.36
C VAL A 162 3.43 5.22 17.30
N GLU A 163 4.22 4.17 17.54
CA GLU A 163 3.83 3.11 18.48
C GLU A 163 3.70 3.62 19.91
N ALA A 164 4.61 4.52 20.33
CA ALA A 164 4.60 5.12 21.65
C ALA A 164 3.57 6.25 21.84
N ASN A 165 2.80 6.61 20.79
CA ASN A 165 1.89 7.77 20.77
C ASN A 165 2.58 9.11 21.07
N LYS A 166 3.82 9.26 20.61
CA LYS A 166 4.67 10.47 20.81
C LYS A 166 5.09 11.10 19.49
N GLU A 167 4.51 10.66 18.40
CA GLU A 167 4.86 11.13 17.05
C GLU A 167 4.55 12.61 16.85
N THR A 168 5.44 13.29 16.14
CA THR A 168 5.24 14.66 15.64
C THR A 168 4.51 14.65 14.28
N ALA A 169 4.08 15.82 13.82
CA ALA A 169 3.57 15.98 12.46
C ALA A 169 4.65 15.68 11.40
N ALA A 170 5.92 15.99 11.71
CA ALA A 170 7.05 15.69 10.85
C ALA A 170 7.28 14.16 10.71
N ASP A 171 7.21 13.40 11.81
CA ASP A 171 7.31 11.93 11.80
C ASP A 171 6.24 11.31 10.90
N LEU A 172 5.00 11.76 11.02
CA LEU A 172 3.89 11.26 10.22
C LEU A 172 4.02 11.64 8.74
N ALA A 173 4.39 12.88 8.45
CA ALA A 173 4.66 13.33 7.09
C ALA A 173 5.82 12.54 6.46
N TYR A 174 6.84 12.19 7.26
CA TYR A 174 7.97 11.39 6.83
C TYR A 174 7.57 9.93 6.53
N LEU A 175 6.75 9.31 7.38
CA LEU A 175 6.27 7.93 7.20
C LEU A 175 5.21 7.80 6.10
N ARG A 176 4.44 8.88 5.87
CA ARG A 176 3.36 8.87 4.88
C ARG A 176 3.91 8.65 3.48
N GLY A 177 3.41 7.63 2.79
CA GLY A 177 3.86 7.26 1.45
C GLY A 177 5.06 6.30 1.40
N ARG A 178 5.71 6.03 2.54
CA ARG A 178 6.92 5.20 2.57
C ARG A 178 6.72 3.78 3.04
N GLY A 179 5.59 3.46 3.67
CA GLY A 179 5.36 2.14 4.21
C GLY A 179 3.91 1.74 4.13
N THR A 180 3.38 1.21 3.02
CA THR A 180 2.01 1.52 2.85
C THR A 180 1.07 0.44 2.35
N SER A 181 1.48 -0.52 1.56
CA SER A 181 0.55 -1.54 1.05
C SER A 181 1.04 -2.97 1.29
N LEU A 182 1.84 -3.18 2.33
CA LEU A 182 2.63 -4.39 2.45
C LEU A 182 2.09 -5.43 3.44
N GLY A 183 0.85 -5.32 3.85
CA GLY A 183 0.18 -6.28 4.73
C GLY A 183 0.61 -6.23 6.22
N GLY A 184 -0.36 -6.29 7.15
CA GLY A 184 -0.15 -6.49 8.57
C GLY A 184 0.02 -5.23 9.44
N MET A 185 -0.04 -5.42 10.76
CA MET A 185 -0.11 -4.38 11.79
C MET A 185 1.25 -3.86 12.26
N ARG A 186 2.34 -4.58 12.00
CA ARG A 186 3.67 -4.24 12.52
C ARG A 186 4.32 -3.11 11.72
N PRO A 187 5.16 -2.27 12.36
CA PRO A 187 5.89 -1.21 11.69
C PRO A 187 6.74 -1.73 10.54
N LYS A 188 6.57 -1.15 9.37
CA LYS A 188 7.33 -1.49 8.16
C LYS A 188 7.36 -0.34 7.18
N CYS A 189 8.29 -0.39 6.25
CA CYS A 189 8.38 0.55 5.13
C CYS A 189 8.92 -0.13 3.87
N THR A 190 8.74 0.51 2.73
CA THR A 190 9.50 0.18 1.51
C THR A 190 10.79 0.99 1.51
N VAL A 191 11.89 0.35 1.20
CA VAL A 191 13.22 0.98 1.06
C VAL A 191 13.90 0.53 -0.23
N ILE A 192 14.82 1.36 -0.73
CA ILE A 192 15.73 0.98 -1.82
C ILE A 192 16.95 0.34 -1.16
N ASP A 193 17.22 -0.92 -1.49
CA ASP A 193 18.37 -1.68 -1.04
C ASP A 193 19.67 -1.22 -1.74
N ASP A 194 20.83 -1.68 -1.26
CA ASP A 194 22.15 -1.29 -1.77
C ASP A 194 22.35 -1.60 -3.26
N ASP A 195 21.64 -2.60 -3.79
CA ASP A 195 21.64 -2.98 -5.20
C ASP A 195 20.56 -2.26 -6.05
N GLY A 196 19.86 -1.28 -5.47
CA GLY A 196 18.81 -0.52 -6.14
C GLY A 196 17.44 -1.22 -6.17
N ALA A 197 17.31 -2.44 -5.68
CA ALA A 197 16.05 -3.15 -5.64
C ALA A 197 15.17 -2.67 -4.47
N LEU A 198 13.84 -2.83 -4.63
CA LEU A 198 12.91 -2.54 -3.55
C LEU A 198 12.88 -3.68 -2.54
N SER A 199 13.01 -3.32 -1.27
CA SER A 199 12.88 -4.22 -0.13
C SER A 199 11.85 -3.69 0.88
N ILE A 200 11.30 -4.59 1.68
CA ILE A 200 10.48 -4.27 2.84
C ILE A 200 11.39 -4.23 4.05
N GLY A 201 11.52 -3.09 4.71
CA GLY A 201 12.13 -2.97 6.02
C GLY A 201 11.07 -3.21 7.11
N LYS A 202 11.18 -4.27 7.87
CA LYS A 202 10.32 -4.55 9.04
C LYS A 202 11.06 -4.20 10.31
N PHE A 203 10.46 -3.35 11.11
CA PHE A 203 11.04 -2.86 12.35
C PHE A 203 10.60 -3.71 13.55
N PRO A 204 11.46 -3.85 14.59
CA PRO A 204 11.02 -4.38 15.87
C PRO A 204 9.98 -3.44 16.48
N SER A 205 8.87 -4.00 16.97
CA SER A 205 7.87 -3.25 17.72
C SER A 205 8.36 -2.95 19.14
N ILE A 206 7.91 -1.84 19.72
CA ILE A 206 8.20 -1.52 21.13
C ILE A 206 7.55 -2.52 22.11
N THR A 207 6.58 -3.29 21.63
CA THR A 207 5.88 -4.33 22.42
C THR A 207 6.44 -5.73 22.20
N ASP A 208 7.54 -5.88 21.46
CA ASP A 208 8.10 -7.20 21.19
C ASP A 208 8.77 -7.79 22.45
N GLU A 209 8.23 -8.90 22.93
CA GLU A 209 8.83 -9.72 24.00
C GLU A 209 9.88 -10.71 23.47
N ARG A 210 9.93 -10.90 22.14
CA ARG A 210 10.84 -11.81 21.43
C ARG A 210 11.50 -11.11 20.26
N ALA A 211 12.58 -11.67 19.76
CA ALA A 211 13.29 -11.15 18.57
C ALA A 211 12.54 -11.49 17.27
N VAL A 212 11.33 -10.95 17.09
CA VAL A 212 10.41 -11.28 15.98
C VAL A 212 11.06 -11.04 14.62
N THR A 213 11.72 -9.91 14.41
CA THR A 213 12.41 -9.59 13.15
C THR A 213 13.51 -10.58 12.81
N LYS A 214 14.32 -10.99 13.81
CA LYS A 214 15.35 -12.03 13.64
C LYS A 214 14.72 -13.39 13.36
N GLY A 215 13.64 -13.74 14.06
CA GLY A 215 12.88 -14.98 13.86
C GLY A 215 12.32 -15.10 12.46
N GLU A 216 11.81 -14.00 11.89
CA GLU A 216 11.29 -14.00 10.52
C GLU A 216 12.40 -14.24 9.49
N VAL A 217 13.55 -13.59 9.61
CA VAL A 217 14.70 -13.82 8.71
C VAL A 217 15.21 -15.23 8.85
N LEU A 218 15.29 -15.77 10.07
CA LEU A 218 15.69 -17.17 10.31
C LEU A 218 14.70 -18.14 9.62
N ALA A 219 13.41 -17.94 9.78
CA ALA A 219 12.38 -18.78 9.15
C ALA A 219 12.49 -18.77 7.61
N LEU A 220 12.66 -17.60 7.00
CA LEU A 220 12.83 -17.46 5.55
C LEU A 220 14.13 -18.13 5.07
N THR A 221 15.21 -18.02 5.84
CA THR A 221 16.50 -18.67 5.53
C THR A 221 16.37 -20.19 5.60
N LEU A 222 15.73 -20.73 6.64
CA LEU A 222 15.49 -22.16 6.78
C LEU A 222 14.59 -22.71 5.67
N ALA A 223 13.52 -21.97 5.33
CA ALA A 223 12.64 -22.32 4.22
C ALA A 223 13.42 -22.44 2.91
N LYS A 224 14.28 -21.46 2.61
CA LYS A 224 15.13 -21.46 1.42
C LYS A 224 16.09 -22.65 1.43
N ASN A 225 16.72 -22.96 2.57
CA ASN A 225 17.64 -24.11 2.71
C ASN A 225 16.90 -25.44 2.55
N ALA A 226 15.62 -25.50 2.90
CA ALA A 226 14.75 -26.66 2.67
C ALA A 226 14.20 -26.76 1.23
N GLY A 227 14.66 -25.92 0.30
CA GLY A 227 14.24 -25.93 -1.10
C GLY A 227 12.90 -25.22 -1.38
N ILE A 228 12.34 -24.52 -0.39
CA ILE A 228 11.11 -23.73 -0.57
C ILE A 228 11.48 -22.41 -1.26
N ASN A 229 10.68 -22.00 -2.24
CA ASN A 229 10.84 -20.71 -2.89
C ASN A 229 10.39 -19.58 -1.94
N ALA A 230 11.27 -19.22 -1.01
CA ALA A 230 11.04 -18.18 -0.02
C ALA A 230 11.69 -16.85 -0.42
N ALA A 231 11.16 -15.75 0.08
CA ALA A 231 11.73 -14.42 -0.13
C ALA A 231 13.15 -14.33 0.41
N VAL A 232 14.02 -13.59 -0.30
CA VAL A 232 15.36 -13.28 0.18
C VAL A 232 15.28 -12.27 1.31
N ALA A 233 15.85 -12.59 2.45
CA ALA A 233 15.83 -11.75 3.64
C ALA A 233 17.19 -11.68 4.32
N ARG A 234 17.47 -10.54 4.97
CA ARG A 234 18.67 -10.32 5.77
C ARG A 234 18.37 -9.40 6.95
N ILE A 235 19.20 -9.44 7.98
CA ILE A 235 19.17 -8.46 9.06
C ILE A 235 20.12 -7.31 8.73
N VAL A 236 19.66 -6.10 8.97
CA VAL A 236 20.49 -4.89 9.00
C VAL A 236 20.38 -4.29 10.40
N ASP A 237 21.50 -3.92 10.98
CA ASP A 237 21.51 -3.15 12.21
C ASP A 237 21.18 -1.68 11.91
N SER A 238 20.27 -1.10 12.67
CA SER A 238 19.96 0.32 12.61
C SER A 238 19.84 0.83 14.05
N GLU A 239 20.77 1.66 14.46
CA GLU A 239 20.83 2.24 15.81
C GLU A 239 20.82 1.16 16.92
N GLY A 240 21.52 0.05 16.70
CA GLY A 240 21.58 -1.08 17.64
C GLY A 240 20.33 -1.98 17.63
N LEU A 241 19.39 -1.75 16.70
CA LEU A 241 18.18 -2.55 16.57
C LEU A 241 18.15 -3.35 15.26
N PRO A 242 17.74 -4.64 15.30
CA PRO A 242 17.70 -5.49 14.13
C PRO A 242 16.48 -5.15 13.25
N VAL A 243 16.72 -4.70 12.04
CA VAL A 243 15.68 -4.50 11.00
C VAL A 243 15.75 -5.65 10.01
N ALA A 244 14.63 -6.31 9.75
CA ALA A 244 14.57 -7.33 8.71
C ALA A 244 14.34 -6.66 7.36
N LEU A 245 15.27 -6.83 6.42
CA LEU A 245 15.09 -6.47 5.04
C LEU A 245 14.66 -7.68 4.24
N ILE A 246 13.51 -7.58 3.59
CA ILE A 246 12.93 -8.65 2.78
C ILE A 246 12.75 -8.13 1.37
N ARG A 247 13.43 -8.76 0.40
CA ARG A 247 13.32 -8.37 -1.01
C ARG A 247 11.90 -8.53 -1.51
N ARG A 248 11.40 -7.53 -2.19
CA ARG A 248 10.07 -7.58 -2.80
C ARG A 248 10.08 -8.48 -4.03
N PHE A 249 9.13 -9.42 -4.08
CA PHE A 249 8.96 -10.35 -5.21
C PHE A 249 8.17 -9.72 -6.37
N ASP A 250 7.42 -8.66 -6.10
CA ASP A 250 6.55 -7.98 -7.05
C ASP A 250 7.29 -6.92 -7.90
N ARG A 251 8.61 -6.91 -7.81
CA ARG A 251 9.50 -6.07 -8.65
C ARG A 251 10.62 -6.94 -9.23
N ARG A 252 10.81 -6.85 -10.53
CA ARG A 252 11.96 -7.44 -11.22
C ARG A 252 13.14 -6.46 -11.26
N ALA A 253 14.33 -6.95 -11.56
CA ALA A 253 15.57 -6.16 -11.59
C ALA A 253 15.50 -4.96 -12.56
N ASN A 254 14.72 -5.06 -13.63
CA ASN A 254 14.49 -3.99 -14.61
C ASN A 254 13.38 -3.01 -14.19
N GLY A 255 12.89 -3.07 -12.95
CA GLY A 255 11.79 -2.24 -12.46
C GLY A 255 10.39 -2.71 -12.86
N HIS A 256 10.29 -3.75 -13.70
CA HIS A 256 8.99 -4.30 -14.13
C HIS A 256 8.17 -4.77 -12.92
N ARG A 257 6.90 -4.38 -12.88
CA ARG A 257 5.95 -4.74 -11.83
C ARG A 257 5.28 -6.07 -12.15
N VAL A 258 5.16 -6.93 -11.15
CA VAL A 258 4.48 -8.22 -11.25
C VAL A 258 3.10 -8.09 -10.62
N MET A 259 2.06 -8.58 -11.30
CA MET A 259 0.69 -8.59 -10.75
C MET A 259 0.66 -9.34 -9.42
N TYR A 260 -0.09 -8.81 -8.49
CA TYR A 260 -0.29 -9.38 -7.16
C TYR A 260 -1.78 -9.48 -6.84
N VAL A 261 -2.17 -10.62 -6.32
CA VAL A 261 -3.42 -10.84 -5.60
C VAL A 261 -3.12 -11.67 -4.36
N SER A 262 -3.81 -11.40 -3.27
CA SER A 262 -3.64 -12.15 -2.03
C SER A 262 -4.23 -13.56 -2.12
N ALA A 263 -3.78 -14.46 -1.24
CA ALA A 263 -4.40 -15.77 -1.11
C ALA A 263 -5.89 -15.66 -0.72
N ALA A 264 -6.25 -14.70 0.13
CA ALA A 264 -7.64 -14.44 0.48
C ALA A 264 -8.47 -14.09 -0.75
N THR A 265 -7.98 -13.20 -1.62
CA THR A 265 -8.63 -12.86 -2.89
C THR A 265 -8.80 -14.07 -3.79
N MET A 266 -7.76 -14.91 -3.92
CA MET A 266 -7.83 -16.12 -4.75
C MET A 266 -8.81 -17.18 -4.20
N LEU A 267 -8.94 -17.26 -2.89
CA LEU A 267 -9.87 -18.18 -2.22
C LEU A 267 -11.28 -17.62 -2.08
N GLY A 268 -11.50 -16.35 -2.45
CA GLY A 268 -12.79 -15.67 -2.27
C GLY A 268 -13.15 -15.45 -0.80
N VAL A 269 -12.15 -15.41 0.08
CA VAL A 269 -12.33 -15.17 1.52
C VAL A 269 -12.06 -13.71 1.79
N GLU A 270 -13.02 -13.03 2.41
CA GLU A 270 -12.77 -11.67 2.91
C GLU A 270 -11.93 -11.75 4.20
N ALA A 271 -10.91 -10.90 4.30
CA ALA A 271 -10.13 -10.78 5.51
C ALA A 271 -11.06 -10.22 6.61
N THR A 272 -11.56 -11.09 7.46
CA THR A 272 -12.12 -10.66 8.75
C THR A 272 -10.95 -10.28 9.64
N GLU A 273 -10.95 -9.06 10.21
CA GLU A 273 -10.00 -8.74 11.28
C GLU A 273 -10.19 -9.76 12.42
N PRO A 274 -9.11 -10.30 12.98
CA PRO A 274 -9.20 -11.25 14.09
C PRO A 274 -9.76 -10.63 15.34
#